data_eb30349808ef5c4394c48fc5110853d2
#
_entry.id   eb30349808ef5c4394c48fc5110853d2
#
_cell.length_a   1.000
_cell.length_b   1.000
_cell.length_c   1.000
_cell.angle_alpha   90.00
_cell.angle_beta   90.00
_cell.angle_gamma   90.00
#
_symmetry.space_group_name_H-M   'P 1'
#
loop_
_entity.id
_entity.type
_entity.pdbx_description
1 polymer ?
#
loop_
_entity_poly.entity_id
_entity_poly.type
_entity_poly.pdbx_seq_one_letter_code
_entity_poly.pdbx_strand_id
1 'polypeptide(L)'
;MARVVLVTGANRGIGRELARQLALRGDFVVLTARDLAKAEQAAATLPAHQRVLARQLDVSDPASIEQVAADLNRRYGHLDVLVNNAAIHYDTWQQVTTADLGVVREALEVNLLGAWQTSLSLLPLLRASGHGRIVNVSSEAGSLASMDGGPPAYNLSKTALNALTRMLAGELRRDRILVNAVCPGWVATDMGGPGGRPVAEGAASVLWAVDLPDDGPTGGFYRDGCPVPW
;
A
#
# COMPACT_ATOMS: atom_id res chain seq x y z
N MET A 1 9.36 17.78 -10.48
CA MET A 1 8.09 17.66 -11.23
C MET A 1 7.04 17.06 -10.28
N ALA A 2 5.74 17.31 -10.52
CA ALA A 2 4.69 16.65 -9.75
C ALA A 2 4.64 15.16 -10.13
N ARG A 3 4.66 14.27 -9.13
CA ARG A 3 4.59 12.81 -9.36
C ARG A 3 3.14 12.35 -9.52
N VAL A 4 2.94 11.25 -10.21
CA VAL A 4 1.67 10.51 -10.24
C VAL A 4 1.76 9.36 -9.25
N VAL A 5 0.91 9.38 -8.22
CA VAL A 5 0.93 8.43 -7.10
C VAL A 5 -0.41 7.73 -6.98
N LEU A 6 -0.45 6.41 -7.05
CA LEU A 6 -1.65 5.62 -6.77
C LEU A 6 -1.58 5.05 -5.35
N VAL A 7 -2.67 5.22 -4.59
CA VAL A 7 -2.81 4.66 -3.24
C VAL A 7 -4.05 3.76 -3.18
N THR A 8 -3.85 2.47 -2.90
CA THR A 8 -4.96 1.52 -2.78
C THR A 8 -5.62 1.61 -1.42
N GLY A 9 -6.96 1.46 -1.34
CA GLY A 9 -7.70 1.52 -0.08
C GLY A 9 -7.60 2.86 0.63
N ALA A 10 -7.63 3.96 -0.11
CA ALA A 10 -7.31 5.30 0.39
C ALA A 10 -8.53 6.15 0.78
N ASN A 11 -9.71 5.56 0.93
CA ASN A 11 -10.91 6.29 1.36
C ASN A 11 -10.95 6.60 2.88
N ARG A 12 -10.07 5.99 3.68
CA ARG A 12 -9.98 6.18 5.14
C ARG A 12 -8.57 5.89 5.67
N GLY A 13 -8.37 6.13 6.96
CA GLY A 13 -7.16 5.75 7.70
C GLY A 13 -5.87 6.29 7.08
N ILE A 14 -4.84 5.45 7.10
CA ILE A 14 -3.49 5.79 6.63
C ILE A 14 -3.51 6.18 5.14
N GLY A 15 -4.21 5.43 4.29
CA GLY A 15 -4.26 5.72 2.85
C GLY A 15 -4.86 7.08 2.53
N ARG A 16 -5.95 7.50 3.24
CA ARG A 16 -6.55 8.81 3.07
C ARG A 16 -5.61 9.93 3.53
N GLU A 17 -4.97 9.75 4.66
CA GLU A 17 -4.01 10.73 5.18
C GLU A 17 -2.77 10.85 4.29
N LEU A 18 -2.27 9.73 3.76
CA LEU A 18 -1.20 9.71 2.78
C LEU A 18 -1.59 10.51 1.52
N ALA A 19 -2.80 10.25 0.98
CA ALA A 19 -3.32 10.98 -0.17
C ALA A 19 -3.42 12.50 0.11
N ARG A 20 -3.85 12.88 1.30
CA ARG A 20 -3.89 14.28 1.75
C ARG A 20 -2.49 14.92 1.74
N GLN A 21 -1.51 14.27 2.35
CA GLN A 21 -0.15 14.81 2.46
C GLN A 21 0.53 14.93 1.08
N LEU A 22 0.35 13.94 0.20
CA LEU A 22 0.86 13.95 -1.17
C LEU A 22 0.24 15.09 -2.01
N ALA A 23 -1.08 15.25 -1.96
CA ALA A 23 -1.78 16.32 -2.69
C ALA A 23 -1.33 17.71 -2.24
N LEU A 24 -1.12 17.92 -0.93
CA LEU A 24 -0.60 19.17 -0.39
C LEU A 24 0.83 19.50 -0.83
N ARG A 25 1.62 18.48 -1.13
CA ARG A 25 2.98 18.63 -1.68
C ARG A 25 3.00 18.89 -3.18
N GLY A 26 1.84 18.83 -3.83
CA GLY A 26 1.67 19.09 -5.25
C GLY A 26 1.70 17.85 -6.14
N ASP A 27 1.72 16.65 -5.58
CA ASP A 27 1.61 15.40 -6.37
C ASP A 27 0.20 15.21 -6.92
N PHE A 28 0.06 14.51 -8.04
CA PHE A 28 -1.22 14.00 -8.56
C PHE A 28 -1.50 12.65 -7.89
N VAL A 29 -2.60 12.56 -7.14
CA VAL A 29 -2.91 11.38 -6.34
C VAL A 29 -4.12 10.67 -6.92
N VAL A 30 -3.97 9.40 -7.26
CA VAL A 30 -5.08 8.51 -7.59
C VAL A 30 -5.49 7.80 -6.30
N LEU A 31 -6.55 8.33 -5.68
CA LEU A 31 -7.15 7.82 -4.47
C LEU A 31 -8.15 6.73 -4.84
N THR A 32 -7.94 5.51 -4.37
CA THR A 32 -8.81 4.39 -4.75
C THR A 32 -9.50 3.72 -3.58
N ALA A 33 -10.69 3.18 -3.83
CA ALA A 33 -11.45 2.33 -2.93
C ALA A 33 -12.31 1.33 -3.72
N ARG A 34 -12.75 0.23 -3.09
CA ARG A 34 -13.67 -0.75 -3.70
C ARG A 34 -15.00 -0.11 -4.13
N ASP A 35 -15.45 0.87 -3.39
CA ASP A 35 -16.67 1.64 -3.62
C ASP A 35 -16.27 3.02 -4.15
N LEU A 36 -16.68 3.34 -5.39
CA LEU A 36 -16.36 4.61 -6.03
C LEU A 36 -16.92 5.80 -5.25
N ALA A 37 -18.15 5.71 -4.73
CA ALA A 37 -18.76 6.80 -3.98
C ALA A 37 -17.96 7.15 -2.73
N LYS A 38 -17.38 6.14 -2.05
CA LYS A 38 -16.47 6.36 -0.90
C LYS A 38 -15.15 6.98 -1.31
N ALA A 39 -14.61 6.62 -2.48
CA ALA A 39 -13.41 7.26 -3.00
C ALA A 39 -13.65 8.73 -3.34
N GLU A 40 -14.75 9.03 -4.02
CA GLU A 40 -15.15 10.38 -4.39
C GLU A 40 -15.42 11.27 -3.17
N GLN A 41 -16.17 10.75 -2.19
CA GLN A 41 -16.41 11.45 -0.92
C GLN A 41 -15.10 11.77 -0.19
N ALA A 42 -14.19 10.81 -0.12
CA ALA A 42 -12.88 11.01 0.51
C ALA A 42 -12.07 12.07 -0.24
N ALA A 43 -12.00 12.00 -1.56
CA ALA A 43 -11.26 12.93 -2.40
C ALA A 43 -11.81 14.37 -2.27
N ALA A 44 -13.14 14.56 -2.31
CA ALA A 44 -13.78 15.86 -2.23
C ALA A 44 -13.51 16.60 -0.92
N THR A 45 -13.23 15.87 0.17
CA THR A 45 -12.95 16.43 1.49
C THR A 45 -11.47 16.76 1.73
N LEU A 46 -10.58 16.41 0.78
CA LEU A 46 -9.16 16.70 0.92
C LEU A 46 -8.82 18.13 0.50
N PRO A 47 -7.90 18.81 1.20
CA PRO A 47 -7.30 20.03 0.68
C PRO A 47 -6.55 19.71 -0.62
N ALA A 48 -6.48 20.65 -1.56
CA ALA A 48 -5.92 20.43 -2.89
C ALA A 48 -6.60 19.29 -3.68
N HIS A 49 -7.92 19.10 -3.47
CA HIS A 49 -8.73 18.05 -4.12
C HIS A 49 -8.62 18.06 -5.64
N GLN A 50 -8.32 19.19 -6.28
CA GLN A 50 -8.09 19.30 -7.72
C GLN A 50 -6.89 18.46 -8.22
N ARG A 51 -6.03 18.00 -7.32
CA ARG A 51 -4.92 17.07 -7.61
C ARG A 51 -5.24 15.62 -7.24
N VAL A 52 -6.45 15.36 -6.76
CA VAL A 52 -6.87 14.04 -6.31
C VAL A 52 -7.91 13.47 -7.26
N LEU A 53 -7.57 12.36 -7.91
CA LEU A 53 -8.44 11.63 -8.81
C LEU A 53 -9.00 10.42 -8.07
N ALA A 54 -10.31 10.42 -7.79
CA ALA A 54 -10.99 9.26 -7.23
C ALA A 54 -11.20 8.17 -8.28
N ARG A 55 -10.93 6.91 -7.93
CA ARG A 55 -11.18 5.74 -8.79
C ARG A 55 -11.68 4.55 -7.97
N GLN A 56 -12.56 3.77 -8.57
CA GLN A 56 -12.88 2.46 -8.06
C GLN A 56 -11.69 1.53 -8.30
N LEU A 57 -11.29 0.81 -7.27
CA LEU A 57 -10.31 -0.27 -7.35
C LEU A 57 -10.61 -1.31 -6.28
N ASP A 58 -11.07 -2.47 -6.69
CA ASP A 58 -11.05 -3.67 -5.89
C ASP A 58 -9.79 -4.47 -6.24
N VAL A 59 -8.88 -4.59 -5.29
CA VAL A 59 -7.60 -5.27 -5.52
C VAL A 59 -7.76 -6.79 -5.62
N SER A 60 -8.92 -7.36 -5.27
CA SER A 60 -9.25 -8.77 -5.47
C SER A 60 -9.96 -9.05 -6.80
N ASP A 61 -10.24 -8.01 -7.60
CA ASP A 61 -10.86 -8.13 -8.93
C ASP A 61 -9.86 -7.71 -10.03
N PRO A 62 -9.32 -8.67 -10.81
CA PRO A 62 -8.41 -8.37 -11.91
C PRO A 62 -8.98 -7.38 -12.92
N ALA A 63 -10.29 -7.43 -13.23
CA ALA A 63 -10.91 -6.52 -14.19
C ALA A 63 -10.91 -5.08 -13.65
N SER A 64 -11.17 -4.89 -12.35
CA SER A 64 -11.08 -3.59 -11.69
C SER A 64 -9.66 -3.01 -11.75
N ILE A 65 -8.64 -3.85 -11.54
CA ILE A 65 -7.23 -3.44 -11.62
C ILE A 65 -6.86 -3.02 -13.05
N GLU A 66 -7.25 -3.80 -14.06
CA GLU A 66 -6.96 -3.51 -15.47
C GLU A 66 -7.64 -2.22 -15.93
N GLN A 67 -8.87 -1.94 -15.49
CA GLN A 67 -9.57 -0.70 -15.79
C GLN A 67 -8.80 0.52 -15.27
N VAL A 68 -8.31 0.47 -14.04
CA VAL A 68 -7.51 1.56 -13.47
C VAL A 68 -6.19 1.70 -14.21
N ALA A 69 -5.49 0.61 -14.53
CA ALA A 69 -4.24 0.65 -15.29
C ALA A 69 -4.44 1.29 -16.67
N ALA A 70 -5.51 0.93 -17.39
CA ALA A 70 -5.85 1.51 -18.69
C ALA A 70 -6.21 3.01 -18.58
N ASP A 71 -6.94 3.42 -17.53
CA ASP A 71 -7.26 4.83 -17.31
C ASP A 71 -6.01 5.66 -17.03
N LEU A 72 -5.11 5.18 -16.18
CA LEU A 72 -3.85 5.85 -15.88
C LEU A 72 -2.96 5.96 -17.11
N ASN A 73 -2.89 4.90 -17.92
CA ASN A 73 -2.12 4.95 -19.16
C ASN A 73 -2.63 6.04 -20.11
N ARG A 74 -3.95 6.15 -20.29
CA ARG A 74 -4.56 7.20 -21.14
C ARG A 74 -4.33 8.62 -20.61
N ARG A 75 -4.32 8.80 -19.26
CA ARG A 75 -4.26 10.12 -18.65
C ARG A 75 -2.84 10.64 -18.46
N TYR A 76 -1.94 9.76 -18.05
CA TYR A 76 -0.61 10.14 -17.59
C TYR A 76 0.51 9.45 -18.38
N GLY A 77 0.27 8.27 -18.94
CA GLY A 77 1.28 7.46 -19.63
C GLY A 77 2.36 6.86 -18.73
N HIS A 78 2.36 7.20 -17.44
CA HIS A 78 3.31 6.71 -16.44
C HIS A 78 2.69 6.70 -15.04
N LEU A 79 3.35 6.01 -14.12
CA LEU A 79 3.06 6.02 -12.69
C LEU A 79 4.38 6.08 -11.93
N ASP A 80 4.57 7.08 -11.08
CA ASP A 80 5.82 7.22 -10.31
C ASP A 80 5.81 6.38 -9.05
N VAL A 81 4.66 6.29 -8.37
CA VAL A 81 4.56 5.54 -7.11
C VAL A 81 3.26 4.74 -7.04
N LEU A 82 3.39 3.45 -6.73
CA LEU A 82 2.31 2.59 -6.28
C LEU A 82 2.43 2.37 -4.77
N VAL A 83 1.39 2.71 -4.01
CA VAL A 83 1.28 2.36 -2.60
C VAL A 83 0.20 1.29 -2.42
N ASN A 84 0.62 0.05 -2.18
CA ASN A 84 -0.25 -1.05 -1.80
C ASN A 84 -0.60 -0.92 -0.31
N ASN A 85 -1.68 -0.17 -0.03
CA ASN A 85 -2.17 0.10 1.32
C ASN A 85 -3.47 -0.66 1.65
N ALA A 86 -4.23 -1.11 0.66
CA ALA A 86 -5.45 -1.88 0.90
C ALA A 86 -5.16 -3.13 1.72
N ALA A 87 -5.91 -3.33 2.80
CA ALA A 87 -5.82 -4.50 3.66
C ALA A 87 -7.15 -4.77 4.37
N ILE A 88 -7.37 -6.04 4.72
CA ILE A 88 -8.51 -6.52 5.50
C ILE A 88 -8.02 -7.45 6.62
N HIS A 89 -8.93 -7.79 7.54
CA HIS A 89 -8.78 -8.77 8.62
C HIS A 89 -7.58 -8.54 9.54
N TYR A 90 -7.79 -7.73 10.58
CA TYR A 90 -6.94 -7.77 11.77
C TYR A 90 -7.64 -8.67 12.78
N ASP A 91 -7.50 -9.99 12.57
CA ASP A 91 -8.28 -11.07 13.15
C ASP A 91 -7.86 -11.45 14.59
N THR A 92 -7.84 -10.47 15.49
CA THR A 92 -7.44 -10.64 16.91
C THR A 92 -8.34 -11.59 17.71
N TRP A 93 -9.50 -11.97 17.17
CA TRP A 93 -10.42 -12.93 17.77
C TRP A 93 -10.08 -14.39 17.47
N GLN A 94 -9.08 -14.67 16.63
CA GLN A 94 -8.65 -16.02 16.24
C GLN A 94 -7.32 -16.40 16.86
N GLN A 95 -7.11 -17.72 16.97
CA GLN A 95 -5.83 -18.33 17.33
C GLN A 95 -5.41 -19.27 16.21
N VAL A 96 -4.11 -19.50 16.02
CA VAL A 96 -3.58 -20.35 14.95
C VAL A 96 -4.17 -21.76 14.96
N THR A 97 -4.39 -22.33 16.17
CA THR A 97 -4.90 -23.70 16.35
C THR A 97 -6.39 -23.85 16.08
N THR A 98 -7.13 -22.74 16.01
CA THR A 98 -8.59 -22.71 15.83
C THR A 98 -9.02 -21.75 14.71
N ALA A 99 -8.09 -21.33 13.88
CA ALA A 99 -8.35 -20.33 12.86
C ALA A 99 -9.33 -20.83 11.80
N ASP A 100 -10.25 -19.95 11.40
CA ASP A 100 -11.05 -20.14 10.19
C ASP A 100 -10.14 -19.88 8.96
N LEU A 101 -9.86 -20.95 8.23
CA LEU A 101 -9.05 -20.87 7.02
C LEU A 101 -9.75 -20.10 5.86
N GLY A 102 -11.06 -19.87 5.94
CA GLY A 102 -11.77 -18.97 5.03
C GLY A 102 -11.27 -17.54 5.21
N VAL A 103 -11.23 -17.06 6.46
CA VAL A 103 -10.68 -15.73 6.80
C VAL A 103 -9.21 -15.60 6.40
N VAL A 104 -8.42 -16.65 6.58
CA VAL A 104 -7.01 -16.67 6.14
C VAL A 104 -6.90 -16.53 4.62
N ARG A 105 -7.73 -17.26 3.85
CA ARG A 105 -7.74 -17.15 2.37
C ARG A 105 -8.14 -15.75 1.91
N GLU A 106 -9.17 -15.15 2.52
CA GLU A 106 -9.58 -13.78 2.19
C GLU A 106 -8.48 -12.76 2.48
N ALA A 107 -7.78 -12.90 3.61
CA ALA A 107 -6.65 -12.04 3.94
C ALA A 107 -5.50 -12.18 2.92
N LEU A 108 -5.18 -13.40 2.52
CA LEU A 108 -4.17 -13.63 1.48
C LEU A 108 -4.60 -13.08 0.12
N GLU A 109 -5.87 -13.24 -0.24
CA GLU A 109 -6.42 -12.72 -1.50
C GLU A 109 -6.26 -11.20 -1.60
N VAL A 110 -6.67 -10.46 -0.57
CA VAL A 110 -6.61 -8.99 -0.61
C VAL A 110 -5.22 -8.44 -0.28
N ASN A 111 -4.62 -8.90 0.83
CA ASN A 111 -3.42 -8.26 1.38
C ASN A 111 -2.13 -8.67 0.64
N LEU A 112 -2.13 -9.83 -0.03
CA LEU A 112 -1.00 -10.37 -0.78
C LEU A 112 -1.27 -10.39 -2.28
N LEU A 113 -2.23 -11.22 -2.73
CA LEU A 113 -2.47 -11.43 -4.16
C LEU A 113 -2.98 -10.15 -4.84
N GLY A 114 -3.84 -9.39 -4.17
CA GLY A 114 -4.29 -8.09 -4.65
C GLY A 114 -3.16 -7.08 -4.80
N ALA A 115 -2.24 -6.99 -3.85
CA ALA A 115 -1.05 -6.14 -3.95
C ALA A 115 -0.11 -6.61 -5.08
N TRP A 116 0.05 -7.92 -5.23
CA TRP A 116 0.88 -8.50 -6.29
C TRP A 116 0.29 -8.23 -7.67
N GLN A 117 -0.99 -8.58 -7.88
CA GLN A 117 -1.70 -8.36 -9.14
C GLN A 117 -1.71 -6.87 -9.53
N THR A 118 -1.98 -5.98 -8.57
CA THR A 118 -1.94 -4.52 -8.80
C THR A 118 -0.53 -4.08 -9.24
N SER A 119 0.51 -4.61 -8.60
CA SER A 119 1.90 -4.30 -8.97
C SER A 119 2.23 -4.78 -10.38
N LEU A 120 1.80 -5.98 -10.77
CA LEU A 120 2.02 -6.51 -12.13
C LEU A 120 1.29 -5.71 -13.21
N SER A 121 0.01 -5.39 -13.00
CA SER A 121 -0.78 -4.66 -13.99
C SER A 121 -0.30 -3.20 -14.17
N LEU A 122 0.27 -2.59 -13.13
CA LEU A 122 0.82 -1.23 -13.20
C LEU A 122 2.32 -1.18 -13.54
N LEU A 123 3.00 -2.32 -13.63
CA LEU A 123 4.43 -2.39 -13.90
C LEU A 123 4.86 -1.68 -15.20
N PRO A 124 4.12 -1.77 -16.33
CA PRO A 124 4.47 -1.01 -17.53
C PRO A 124 4.50 0.50 -17.30
N LEU A 125 3.57 1.03 -16.48
CA LEU A 125 3.52 2.47 -16.15
C LEU A 125 4.64 2.88 -15.18
N LEU A 126 4.98 2.03 -14.22
CA LEU A 126 6.11 2.24 -13.31
C LEU A 126 7.44 2.24 -14.07
N ARG A 127 7.60 1.38 -15.08
CA ARG A 127 8.76 1.39 -15.99
C ARG A 127 8.82 2.66 -16.82
N ALA A 128 7.68 3.14 -17.31
CA ALA A 128 7.59 4.35 -18.13
C ALA A 128 7.96 5.62 -17.35
N SER A 129 7.82 5.65 -16.03
CA SER A 129 8.26 6.75 -15.17
C SER A 129 9.79 6.95 -15.20
N GLY A 130 10.57 5.87 -15.26
CA GLY A 130 12.02 5.90 -15.04
C GLY A 130 12.44 6.12 -13.58
N HIS A 131 11.49 6.41 -12.68
CA HIS A 131 11.66 6.67 -11.24
C HIS A 131 10.67 5.87 -10.39
N GLY A 132 10.32 4.65 -10.82
CA GLY A 132 9.25 3.86 -10.24
C GLY A 132 9.49 3.49 -8.77
N ARG A 133 8.43 3.53 -7.95
CA ARG A 133 8.42 3.09 -6.55
C ARG A 133 7.21 2.17 -6.29
N ILE A 134 7.43 1.06 -5.62
CA ILE A 134 6.37 0.23 -5.05
C ILE A 134 6.56 0.21 -3.54
N VAL A 135 5.58 0.72 -2.81
CA VAL A 135 5.57 0.75 -1.35
C VAL A 135 4.46 -0.16 -0.85
N ASN A 136 4.85 -1.26 -0.21
CA ASN A 136 3.92 -2.22 0.38
C ASN A 136 3.71 -1.87 1.86
N VAL A 137 2.49 -1.43 2.22
CA VAL A 137 2.15 -1.17 3.62
C VAL A 137 1.99 -2.50 4.35
N SER A 138 3.04 -2.87 5.06
CA SER A 138 3.14 -4.09 5.85
C SER A 138 2.92 -3.81 7.35
N SER A 139 3.41 -4.68 8.21
CA SER A 139 3.31 -4.59 9.67
C SER A 139 4.45 -5.37 10.31
N GLU A 140 4.90 -4.95 11.50
CA GLU A 140 5.77 -5.76 12.35
C GLU A 140 5.16 -7.13 12.68
N ALA A 141 3.83 -7.24 12.66
CA ALA A 141 3.13 -8.51 12.78
C ALA A 141 3.49 -9.53 11.66
N GLY A 142 4.06 -9.05 10.55
CA GLY A 142 4.61 -9.89 9.47
C GLY A 142 6.11 -10.19 9.61
N SER A 143 6.77 -9.74 10.68
CA SER A 143 8.18 -10.04 10.95
C SER A 143 8.34 -11.39 11.60
N LEU A 144 9.04 -12.32 10.96
CA LEU A 144 9.37 -13.63 11.56
C LEU A 144 10.28 -13.50 12.77
N ALA A 145 11.10 -12.45 12.82
CA ALA A 145 12.03 -12.22 13.93
C ALA A 145 11.32 -11.89 15.26
N SER A 146 10.11 -11.32 15.20
CA SER A 146 9.33 -10.93 16.39
C SER A 146 7.98 -11.69 16.48
N MET A 147 7.74 -12.67 15.61
CA MET A 147 6.47 -13.38 15.58
C MET A 147 6.35 -14.37 16.75
N ASP A 148 5.32 -14.17 17.57
CA ASP A 148 4.98 -15.04 18.70
C ASP A 148 3.43 -15.14 18.80
N GLY A 149 2.83 -15.98 17.96
CA GLY A 149 1.37 -16.10 17.85
C GLY A 149 0.70 -14.88 17.21
N GLY A 150 -0.48 -14.50 17.72
CA GLY A 150 -1.25 -13.34 17.25
C GLY A 150 -2.26 -13.66 16.14
N PRO A 151 -2.80 -12.64 15.46
CA PRO A 151 -3.84 -12.77 14.43
C PRO A 151 -3.33 -13.58 13.22
N PRO A 152 -3.79 -14.84 13.02
CA PRO A 152 -3.15 -15.72 12.05
C PRO A 152 -3.30 -15.26 10.59
N ALA A 153 -4.49 -14.80 10.20
CA ALA A 153 -4.75 -14.36 8.84
C ALA A 153 -3.93 -13.10 8.49
N TYR A 154 -3.92 -12.13 9.40
CA TYR A 154 -3.18 -10.89 9.20
C TYR A 154 -1.67 -11.13 9.16
N ASN A 155 -1.12 -11.82 10.19
CA ASN A 155 0.32 -12.06 10.30
C ASN A 155 0.85 -12.80 9.08
N LEU A 156 0.20 -13.90 8.68
CA LEU A 156 0.60 -14.68 7.50
C LEU A 156 0.57 -13.84 6.23
N SER A 157 -0.49 -13.04 6.02
CA SER A 157 -0.61 -12.20 4.84
C SER A 157 0.49 -11.13 4.77
N LYS A 158 0.86 -10.52 5.91
CA LYS A 158 1.91 -9.50 5.97
C LYS A 158 3.32 -10.10 5.86
N THR A 159 3.54 -11.32 6.39
CA THR A 159 4.79 -12.07 6.16
C THR A 159 4.97 -12.40 4.68
N ALA A 160 3.92 -12.89 4.03
CA ALA A 160 3.96 -13.19 2.61
C ALA A 160 4.17 -11.92 1.76
N LEU A 161 3.56 -10.79 2.13
CA LEU A 161 3.79 -9.49 1.47
C LEU A 161 5.25 -9.01 1.65
N ASN A 162 5.87 -9.26 2.80
CA ASN A 162 7.28 -9.01 3.04
C ASN A 162 8.17 -9.85 2.10
N ALA A 163 7.87 -11.14 1.94
CA ALA A 163 8.57 -12.02 1.00
C ALA A 163 8.42 -11.52 -0.44
N LEU A 164 7.19 -11.19 -0.87
CA LEU A 164 6.91 -10.61 -2.18
C LEU A 164 7.72 -9.33 -2.44
N THR A 165 7.82 -8.45 -1.43
CA THR A 165 8.60 -7.21 -1.50
C THR A 165 10.06 -7.50 -1.87
N ARG A 166 10.69 -8.49 -1.24
CA ARG A 166 12.07 -8.88 -1.54
C ARG A 166 12.23 -9.44 -2.95
N MET A 167 11.29 -10.29 -3.37
CA MET A 167 11.30 -10.91 -4.71
C MET A 167 11.17 -9.84 -5.79
N LEU A 168 10.18 -8.96 -5.69
CA LEU A 168 9.98 -7.86 -6.64
C LEU A 168 11.19 -6.91 -6.67
N ALA A 169 11.76 -6.57 -5.52
CA ALA A 169 12.96 -5.72 -5.47
C ALA A 169 14.15 -6.35 -6.20
N GLY A 170 14.34 -7.66 -6.08
CA GLY A 170 15.39 -8.40 -6.78
C GLY A 170 15.21 -8.37 -8.30
N GLU A 171 14.01 -8.67 -8.78
CA GLU A 171 13.68 -8.74 -10.20
C GLU A 171 13.68 -7.35 -10.87
N LEU A 172 13.14 -6.33 -10.19
CA LEU A 172 12.97 -4.98 -10.73
C LEU A 172 14.19 -4.06 -10.59
N ARG A 173 15.29 -4.57 -10.05
CA ARG A 173 16.54 -3.79 -9.91
C ARG A 173 17.04 -3.24 -11.23
N ARG A 174 16.94 -4.01 -12.32
CA ARG A 174 17.35 -3.58 -13.67
C ARG A 174 16.46 -2.48 -14.24
N ASP A 175 15.19 -2.45 -13.81
CA ASP A 175 14.22 -1.41 -14.17
C ASP A 175 14.37 -0.15 -13.32
N ARG A 176 15.29 -0.15 -12.33
CA ARG A 176 15.50 0.94 -11.36
C ARG A 176 14.25 1.28 -10.54
N ILE A 177 13.36 0.29 -10.36
CA ILE A 177 12.17 0.43 -9.52
C ILE A 177 12.55 0.01 -8.11
N LEU A 178 12.35 0.92 -7.13
CA LEU A 178 12.55 0.61 -5.73
C LEU A 178 11.28 -0.04 -5.14
N VAL A 179 11.46 -1.14 -4.44
CA VAL A 179 10.36 -1.87 -3.82
C VAL A 179 10.68 -2.08 -2.34
N ASN A 180 9.86 -1.51 -1.46
CA ASN A 180 10.08 -1.63 -0.01
C ASN A 180 8.78 -1.91 0.74
N ALA A 181 8.89 -2.64 1.84
CA ALA A 181 7.83 -2.82 2.83
C ALA A 181 7.95 -1.76 3.92
N VAL A 182 6.82 -1.22 4.37
CA VAL A 182 6.79 -0.23 5.46
C VAL A 182 5.77 -0.65 6.51
N CYS A 183 6.22 -0.69 7.77
CA CYS A 183 5.34 -0.76 8.92
C CYS A 183 4.99 0.66 9.38
N PRO A 184 3.72 1.07 9.35
CA PRO A 184 3.32 2.40 9.83
C PRO A 184 3.29 2.50 11.36
N GLY A 185 3.64 1.43 12.08
CA GLY A 185 3.42 1.27 13.51
C GLY A 185 1.96 0.92 13.85
N TRP A 186 1.63 0.85 15.13
CA TRP A 186 0.24 0.73 15.56
C TRP A 186 -0.43 2.10 15.49
N VAL A 187 -1.39 2.24 14.58
CA VAL A 187 -2.01 3.53 14.20
C VAL A 187 -3.49 3.54 14.59
N ALA A 188 -3.95 4.66 15.15
CA ALA A 188 -5.35 4.89 15.54
C ALA A 188 -6.25 5.01 14.29
N THR A 189 -6.73 3.88 13.80
CA THR A 189 -7.62 3.74 12.64
C THR A 189 -8.76 2.81 12.99
N ASP A 190 -9.77 2.69 12.12
CA ASP A 190 -10.86 1.72 12.29
C ASP A 190 -10.35 0.27 12.44
N MET A 191 -9.21 -0.06 11.80
CA MET A 191 -8.58 -1.38 11.90
C MET A 191 -7.76 -1.53 13.18
N GLY A 192 -6.98 -0.52 13.56
CA GLY A 192 -6.07 -0.57 14.70
C GLY A 192 -6.71 -0.22 16.05
N GLY A 193 -7.94 0.33 16.04
CA GLY A 193 -8.57 0.85 17.26
C GLY A 193 -7.99 2.19 17.74
N PRO A 194 -8.49 2.76 18.85
CA PRO A 194 -8.19 4.13 19.28
C PRO A 194 -6.84 4.33 19.97
N GLY A 195 -6.16 3.23 20.36
CA GLY A 195 -4.96 3.30 21.21
C GLY A 195 -3.63 3.51 20.47
N GLY A 196 -3.65 3.59 19.13
CA GLY A 196 -2.44 3.73 18.34
C GLY A 196 -1.91 5.16 18.24
N ARG A 197 -0.75 5.30 17.56
CA ARG A 197 -0.18 6.60 17.21
C ARG A 197 -1.10 7.39 16.25
N PRO A 198 -0.97 8.73 16.15
CA PRO A 198 -1.74 9.53 15.21
C PRO A 198 -1.62 9.04 13.76
N VAL A 199 -2.73 9.10 13.01
CA VAL A 199 -2.76 8.66 11.60
C VAL A 199 -1.74 9.40 10.74
N ALA A 200 -1.50 10.68 11.04
CA ALA A 200 -0.51 11.51 10.35
C ALA A 200 0.93 10.95 10.46
N GLU A 201 1.29 10.44 11.63
CA GLU A 201 2.60 9.83 11.86
C GLU A 201 2.73 8.48 11.14
N GLY A 202 1.66 7.65 11.17
CA GLY A 202 1.64 6.40 10.38
C GLY A 202 1.79 6.64 8.88
N ALA A 203 1.14 7.68 8.36
CA ALA A 203 1.29 8.09 6.96
C ALA A 203 2.69 8.63 6.66
N ALA A 204 3.31 9.38 7.59
CA ALA A 204 4.68 9.88 7.43
C ALA A 204 5.70 8.74 7.31
N SER A 205 5.51 7.64 8.04
CA SER A 205 6.36 6.44 7.89
C SER A 205 6.29 5.88 6.46
N VAL A 206 5.10 5.83 5.86
CA VAL A 206 4.92 5.38 4.46
C VAL A 206 5.53 6.38 3.48
N LEU A 207 5.35 7.68 3.72
CA LEU A 207 5.90 8.75 2.88
C LEU A 207 7.41 8.69 2.77
N TRP A 208 8.11 8.28 3.82
CA TRP A 208 9.56 8.10 3.77
C TRP A 208 9.97 7.21 2.58
N ALA A 209 9.29 6.07 2.37
CA ALA A 209 9.59 5.17 1.26
C ALA A 209 9.14 5.71 -0.11
N VAL A 210 8.07 6.52 -0.14
CA VAL A 210 7.62 7.23 -1.34
C VAL A 210 8.65 8.27 -1.79
N ASP A 211 9.35 8.90 -0.84
CA ASP A 211 10.29 10.00 -1.07
C ASP A 211 11.75 9.55 -1.24
N LEU A 212 12.02 8.25 -1.27
CA LEU A 212 13.37 7.75 -1.48
C LEU A 212 13.96 8.27 -2.81
N PRO A 213 15.25 8.68 -2.82
CA PRO A 213 15.95 9.02 -4.06
C PRO A 213 16.15 7.76 -4.93
N ASP A 214 16.55 7.94 -6.20
CA ASP A 214 16.68 6.84 -7.17
C ASP A 214 17.78 5.83 -6.79
N ASP A 215 18.77 6.25 -6.04
CA ASP A 215 19.82 5.44 -5.44
C ASP A 215 19.50 4.95 -4.02
N GLY A 216 18.26 5.14 -3.58
CA GLY A 216 17.78 4.73 -2.27
C GLY A 216 17.71 3.20 -2.09
N PRO A 217 17.45 2.76 -0.86
CA PRO A 217 17.35 1.32 -0.56
C PRO A 217 16.17 0.67 -1.27
N THR A 218 16.35 -0.60 -1.64
CA THR A 218 15.32 -1.45 -2.22
C THR A 218 15.37 -2.86 -1.60
N GLY A 219 14.23 -3.50 -1.43
CA GLY A 219 14.10 -4.83 -0.85
C GLY A 219 14.25 -4.83 0.67
N GLY A 220 14.00 -3.71 1.33
CA GLY A 220 14.04 -3.58 2.78
C GLY A 220 12.65 -3.51 3.42
N PHE A 221 12.64 -3.68 4.75
CA PHE A 221 11.48 -3.48 5.61
C PHE A 221 11.80 -2.38 6.63
N TYR A 222 10.93 -1.36 6.70
CA TYR A 222 11.23 -0.15 7.45
C TYR A 222 10.05 0.32 8.30
N ARG A 223 10.36 1.04 9.39
CA ARG A 223 9.44 1.87 10.14
C ARG A 223 10.12 3.20 10.46
N ASP A 224 9.47 4.32 10.14
CA ASP A 224 9.99 5.66 10.36
C ASP A 224 11.41 5.87 9.79
N GLY A 225 11.70 5.27 8.64
CA GLY A 225 13.00 5.30 7.99
C GLY A 225 14.05 4.34 8.58
N CYS A 226 13.76 3.66 9.68
CA CYS A 226 14.64 2.72 10.32
C CYS A 226 14.37 1.28 9.87
N PRO A 227 15.40 0.44 9.61
CA PRO A 227 15.20 -0.97 9.28
C PRO A 227 14.46 -1.72 10.39
N VAL A 228 13.54 -2.58 9.98
CA VAL A 228 12.85 -3.55 10.85
C VAL A 228 13.33 -4.95 10.46
N PRO A 229 13.65 -5.84 11.42
CA PRO A 229 13.94 -7.23 11.12
C PRO A 229 12.78 -7.92 10.40
N TRP A 230 13.13 -8.85 9.50
CA TRP A 230 12.13 -9.62 8.74
C TRP A 230 11.39 -10.66 9.58
#